data_003d4c03393e7fd9ecd2240753fdba99
#
_entry.id   003d4c03393e7fd9ecd2240753fdba99
#
_cell.length_a   1.000
_cell.length_b   1.000
_cell.length_c   1.000
_cell.angle_alpha   90.00
_cell.angle_beta   90.00
_cell.angle_gamma   90.00
#
_symmetry.space_group_name_H-M   'P 1'
#
loop_
_entity.id
_entity.type
_entity.pdbx_description
1 polymer ?
#
loop_
_entity_poly.entity_id
_entity_poly.type
_entity_poly.pdbx_seq_one_letter_code
_entity_poly.pdbx_strand_id
1 'polypeptide(L)'
;MKNSILMRARPEIINLKTYQSARLNTLNDTDSIFLDANECPFEPYIGANKLSRYPEKQPKKLSDILCKLYDISSQNLMITRGADEAIECIIKTFCIPYKDNIIICPPTFSMYEHSAKIHGIEIRKANLKKNFSLDKNLILEKSDENTKIIFICSPNNPTGNLIKIEDYNLAYF
;
A
#
# COMPACT_ATOMS: atom_id res chain seq x y z
N MET A 1 24.20 -8.89 5.30
CA MET A 1 23.46 -8.21 4.22
C MET A 1 22.07 -7.90 4.75
N LYS A 2 21.66 -6.65 4.81
CA LYS A 2 20.30 -6.28 5.23
C LYS A 2 19.33 -6.87 4.22
N ASN A 3 18.48 -7.81 4.64
CA ASN A 3 17.36 -8.30 3.82
C ASN A 3 16.44 -7.11 3.56
N SER A 4 16.64 -6.43 2.44
CA SER A 4 15.75 -5.34 2.03
C SER A 4 14.37 -5.95 1.77
N ILE A 5 13.32 -5.34 2.30
CA ILE A 5 11.91 -5.73 2.04
C ILE A 5 11.63 -5.81 0.52
N LEU A 6 12.36 -5.03 -0.28
CA LEU A 6 12.26 -5.05 -1.74
C LEU A 6 12.59 -6.42 -2.33
N MET A 7 13.47 -7.20 -1.71
CA MET A 7 13.81 -8.56 -2.17
C MET A 7 12.68 -9.57 -1.94
N ARG A 8 11.67 -9.21 -1.17
CA ARG A 8 10.46 -10.02 -0.96
C ARG A 8 9.35 -9.71 -1.96
N ALA A 9 9.51 -8.65 -2.76
CA ALA A 9 8.56 -8.34 -3.82
C ALA A 9 8.64 -9.40 -4.92
N ARG A 10 7.55 -9.51 -5.68
CA ARG A 10 7.47 -10.42 -6.83
C ARG A 10 8.59 -10.13 -7.83
N PRO A 11 9.22 -11.16 -8.42
CA PRO A 11 10.31 -10.99 -9.37
C PRO A 11 9.93 -10.07 -10.55
N GLU A 12 8.69 -10.16 -11.03
CA GLU A 12 8.20 -9.32 -12.12
C GLU A 12 8.16 -7.84 -11.72
N ILE A 13 7.86 -7.54 -10.45
CA ILE A 13 7.84 -6.17 -9.91
C ILE A 13 9.26 -5.64 -9.72
N ILE A 14 10.18 -6.46 -9.19
CA ILE A 14 11.58 -6.07 -9.00
C ILE A 14 12.24 -5.72 -10.34
N ASN A 15 11.94 -6.47 -11.39
CA ASN A 15 12.51 -6.28 -12.73
C ASN A 15 11.74 -5.29 -13.59
N LEU A 16 10.61 -4.76 -13.10
CA LEU A 16 9.78 -3.83 -13.87
C LEU A 16 10.48 -2.49 -14.03
N LYS A 17 10.69 -2.07 -15.27
CA LYS A 17 11.14 -0.71 -15.53
C LYS A 17 10.03 0.27 -15.17
N THR A 18 10.36 1.26 -14.34
CA THR A 18 9.41 2.30 -13.97
C THR A 18 8.92 3.02 -15.23
N TYR A 19 7.61 3.13 -15.38
CA TYR A 19 7.02 3.94 -16.45
C TYR A 19 7.45 5.39 -16.31
N GLN A 20 8.00 5.94 -17.38
CA GLN A 20 8.34 7.37 -17.46
C GLN A 20 7.32 8.05 -18.37
N SER A 21 6.49 8.89 -17.80
CA SER A 21 5.61 9.75 -18.59
C SER A 21 6.42 10.87 -19.23
N ALA A 22 6.00 11.34 -20.41
CA ALA A 22 6.64 12.47 -21.10
C ALA A 22 6.75 13.70 -20.18
N ARG A 23 5.76 13.91 -19.30
CA ARG A 23 5.73 15.04 -18.34
C ARG A 23 6.88 15.05 -17.34
N LEU A 24 7.45 13.90 -16.97
CA LEU A 24 8.57 13.83 -16.01
C LEU A 24 9.84 14.54 -16.51
N ASN A 25 10.01 14.62 -17.82
CA ASN A 25 11.19 15.24 -18.43
C ASN A 25 11.03 16.77 -18.56
N THR A 26 9.83 17.30 -18.34
CA THR A 26 9.48 18.71 -18.57
C THR A 26 8.94 19.44 -17.35
N LEU A 27 8.97 18.82 -16.17
CA LEU A 27 8.40 19.38 -14.92
C LEU A 27 8.98 20.76 -14.50
N ASN A 28 10.18 21.08 -14.96
CA ASN A 28 10.87 22.34 -14.62
C ASN A 28 10.83 23.40 -15.74
N ASP A 29 10.20 23.11 -16.85
CA ASP A 29 10.13 24.01 -17.98
C ASP A 29 8.82 24.81 -17.95
N THR A 30 8.91 26.07 -17.56
CA THR A 30 7.76 26.98 -17.42
C THR A 30 7.32 27.60 -18.75
N ASP A 31 8.17 27.52 -19.78
CA ASP A 31 7.97 28.23 -21.05
C ASP A 31 7.54 27.31 -22.19
N SER A 32 7.50 26.01 -21.96
CA SER A 32 7.09 25.04 -22.97
C SER A 32 5.59 24.97 -23.17
N ILE A 33 5.20 24.85 -24.44
CA ILE A 33 3.84 24.49 -24.84
C ILE A 33 3.72 22.97 -24.85
N PHE A 34 2.89 22.42 -23.99
CA PHE A 34 2.70 20.98 -23.85
C PHE A 34 1.67 20.44 -24.82
N LEU A 35 2.11 19.53 -25.71
CA LEU A 35 1.25 18.89 -26.72
C LEU A 35 1.31 17.34 -26.62
N ASP A 36 1.86 16.84 -25.54
CA ASP A 36 2.27 15.42 -25.36
C ASP A 36 1.30 14.57 -24.52
N ALA A 37 0.27 15.17 -23.91
CA ALA A 37 -0.60 14.47 -22.97
C ALA A 37 -2.10 14.72 -23.20
N ASN A 38 -2.47 15.32 -24.33
CA ASN A 38 -3.87 15.64 -24.68
C ASN A 38 -4.61 16.41 -23.55
N GLU A 39 -3.90 17.31 -22.90
CA GLU A 39 -4.43 18.14 -21.80
C GLU A 39 -5.34 19.25 -22.35
N CYS A 40 -6.39 19.59 -21.60
CA CYS A 40 -7.23 20.73 -21.94
C CYS A 40 -6.43 22.04 -21.83
N PRO A 41 -6.41 22.90 -22.85
CA PRO A 41 -5.69 24.18 -22.79
C PRO A 41 -6.36 25.22 -21.86
N PHE A 42 -7.60 24.97 -21.47
CA PHE A 42 -8.40 25.86 -20.63
C PHE A 42 -8.64 25.24 -19.26
N GLU A 43 -8.65 26.05 -18.21
CA GLU A 43 -9.11 25.57 -16.91
C GLU A 43 -10.63 25.30 -16.95
N PRO A 44 -11.11 24.20 -16.33
CA PRO A 44 -12.51 23.75 -16.47
C PRO A 44 -13.54 24.71 -15.90
N TYR A 45 -13.14 25.55 -14.92
CA TYR A 45 -13.97 26.61 -14.34
C TYR A 45 -13.12 27.63 -13.59
N ILE A 46 -13.69 28.76 -13.28
CA ILE A 46 -13.03 29.85 -12.53
C ILE A 46 -12.65 29.34 -11.13
N GLY A 47 -11.38 29.47 -10.77
CA GLY A 47 -10.84 28.98 -9.50
C GLY A 47 -10.27 27.57 -9.50
N ALA A 48 -10.38 26.83 -10.60
CA ALA A 48 -9.77 25.51 -10.77
C ALA A 48 -8.28 25.64 -11.13
N ASN A 49 -7.45 25.91 -10.14
CA ASN A 49 -6.01 26.08 -10.39
C ASN A 49 -5.36 24.78 -10.86
N LYS A 50 -4.95 24.73 -12.12
CA LYS A 50 -4.15 23.65 -12.74
C LYS A 50 -4.82 22.27 -12.79
N LEU A 51 -6.14 22.18 -12.76
CA LEU A 51 -6.86 20.91 -12.87
C LEU A 51 -6.86 20.37 -14.31
N SER A 52 -6.54 21.20 -15.29
CA SER A 52 -6.38 20.80 -16.70
C SER A 52 -5.08 20.03 -16.98
N ARG A 53 -4.16 19.99 -16.02
CA ARG A 53 -2.85 19.38 -16.16
C ARG A 53 -2.76 18.00 -15.52
N TYR A 54 -1.95 17.12 -16.11
CA TYR A 54 -1.63 15.82 -15.49
C TYR A 54 -1.04 16.02 -14.09
N PRO A 55 -1.51 15.24 -13.11
CA PRO A 55 -0.98 15.32 -11.75
C PRO A 55 0.44 14.78 -11.66
N GLU A 56 1.14 15.21 -10.61
CA GLU A 56 2.40 14.62 -10.18
C GLU A 56 2.20 13.15 -9.79
N LYS A 57 3.25 12.31 -9.88
CA LYS A 57 3.20 10.90 -9.44
C LYS A 57 2.77 10.75 -7.98
N GLN A 58 3.27 11.65 -7.14
CA GLN A 58 2.85 11.81 -5.74
C GLN A 58 2.70 13.31 -5.48
N PRO A 59 1.65 13.74 -4.77
CA PRO A 59 1.39 15.15 -4.51
C PRO A 59 2.45 15.74 -3.58
N LYS A 60 3.44 16.44 -4.14
CA LYS A 60 4.63 16.91 -3.43
C LYS A 60 4.29 17.71 -2.17
N LYS A 61 3.38 18.69 -2.27
CA LYS A 61 2.99 19.52 -1.13
C LYS A 61 2.42 18.70 0.04
N LEU A 62 1.57 17.73 -0.26
CA LEU A 62 0.99 16.84 0.75
C LEU A 62 2.05 15.91 1.32
N SER A 63 2.93 15.35 0.47
CA SER A 63 4.05 14.52 0.89
C SER A 63 4.96 15.26 1.87
N ASP A 64 5.34 16.49 1.55
CA ASP A 64 6.22 17.30 2.42
C ASP A 64 5.58 17.57 3.80
N ILE A 65 4.27 17.82 3.84
CA ILE A 65 3.53 18.02 5.10
C ILE A 65 3.47 16.73 5.93
N LEU A 66 3.16 15.60 5.29
CA LEU A 66 3.05 14.30 5.97
C LEU A 66 4.42 13.80 6.46
N CYS A 67 5.47 13.98 5.68
CA CYS A 67 6.85 13.68 6.10
C CYS A 67 7.23 14.45 7.37
N LYS A 68 6.88 15.73 7.42
CA LYS A 68 7.07 16.57 8.61
C LYS A 68 6.26 16.12 9.81
N LEU A 69 4.97 15.79 9.58
CA LEU A 69 4.03 15.39 10.63
C LEU A 69 4.45 14.08 11.31
N TYR A 70 4.91 13.12 10.50
CA TYR A 70 5.25 11.77 10.96
C TYR A 70 6.75 11.55 11.18
N ASP A 71 7.58 12.57 10.96
CA ASP A 71 9.05 12.49 11.05
C ASP A 71 9.64 11.33 10.22
N ILE A 72 9.24 11.24 8.95
CA ILE A 72 9.66 10.20 8.01
C ILE A 72 10.23 10.79 6.73
N SER A 73 11.10 10.03 6.07
CA SER A 73 11.58 10.38 4.73
C SER A 73 10.51 10.16 3.67
N SER A 74 10.50 10.99 2.63
CA SER A 74 9.59 10.82 1.47
C SER A 74 9.76 9.49 0.75
N GLN A 75 10.91 8.84 0.87
CA GLN A 75 11.13 7.49 0.34
C GLN A 75 10.37 6.41 1.09
N ASN A 76 9.91 6.70 2.30
CA ASN A 76 9.14 5.79 3.15
C ASN A 76 7.64 6.13 3.16
N LEU A 77 7.20 7.01 2.27
CA LEU A 77 5.81 7.46 2.18
C LEU A 77 5.26 7.20 0.78
N MET A 78 4.10 6.59 0.72
CA MET A 78 3.28 6.49 -0.48
C MET A 78 1.88 7.01 -0.16
N ILE A 79 1.42 8.00 -0.91
CA ILE A 79 0.08 8.57 -0.78
C ILE A 79 -0.84 7.82 -1.74
N THR A 80 -1.97 7.36 -1.23
CA THR A 80 -2.96 6.58 -1.96
C THR A 80 -4.37 7.16 -1.78
N ARG A 81 -5.30 6.72 -2.60
CA ARG A 81 -6.73 7.06 -2.46
C ARG A 81 -7.36 6.20 -1.35
N GLY A 82 -6.95 6.49 -0.10
CA GLY A 82 -7.35 5.76 1.08
C GLY A 82 -6.60 4.43 1.27
N ALA A 83 -6.98 3.72 2.34
CA ALA A 83 -6.37 2.46 2.73
C ALA A 83 -6.59 1.34 1.71
N ASP A 84 -7.71 1.34 0.99
CA ASP A 84 -8.07 0.28 0.05
C ASP A 84 -7.06 0.18 -1.10
N GLU A 85 -6.67 1.32 -1.69
CA GLU A 85 -5.64 1.34 -2.73
C GLU A 85 -4.27 0.90 -2.18
N ALA A 86 -3.93 1.28 -0.95
CA ALA A 86 -2.69 0.84 -0.30
C ALA A 86 -2.67 -0.69 -0.11
N ILE A 87 -3.77 -1.28 0.36
CA ILE A 87 -3.94 -2.72 0.53
C ILE A 87 -3.75 -3.44 -0.81
N GLU A 88 -4.42 -2.95 -1.86
CA GLU A 88 -4.26 -3.51 -3.21
C GLU A 88 -2.81 -3.44 -3.71
N CYS A 89 -2.15 -2.29 -3.56
CA CYS A 89 -0.76 -2.11 -3.97
C CYS A 89 0.18 -3.08 -3.26
N ILE A 90 -0.03 -3.29 -1.95
CA ILE A 90 0.77 -4.23 -1.16
C ILE A 90 0.56 -5.67 -1.66
N ILE A 91 -0.69 -6.11 -1.82
CA ILE A 91 -1.01 -7.45 -2.32
C ILE A 91 -0.40 -7.67 -3.70
N LYS A 92 -0.60 -6.74 -4.63
CA LYS A 92 -0.04 -6.80 -6.00
C LYS A 92 1.48 -6.86 -6.02
N THR A 93 2.12 -6.22 -5.06
CA THR A 93 3.59 -6.14 -5.00
C THR A 93 4.22 -7.43 -4.49
N PHE A 94 3.62 -8.05 -3.48
CA PHE A 94 4.25 -9.14 -2.74
C PHE A 94 3.66 -10.52 -2.99
N CYS A 95 2.41 -10.64 -3.45
CA CYS A 95 1.74 -11.93 -3.57
C CYS A 95 1.59 -12.36 -5.04
N ILE A 96 2.03 -13.58 -5.34
CA ILE A 96 1.81 -14.24 -6.63
C ILE A 96 0.44 -14.91 -6.60
N PRO A 97 -0.49 -14.57 -7.54
CA PRO A 97 -1.81 -15.19 -7.61
C PRO A 97 -1.73 -16.73 -7.69
N TYR A 98 -2.67 -17.40 -7.03
CA TYR A 98 -2.83 -18.86 -6.99
C TYR A 98 -1.63 -19.64 -6.41
N LYS A 99 -0.66 -18.94 -5.81
CA LYS A 99 0.51 -19.53 -5.18
C LYS A 99 0.66 -19.06 -3.73
N ASP A 100 0.62 -17.75 -3.54
CA ASP A 100 0.90 -17.15 -2.25
C ASP A 100 -0.38 -16.95 -1.43
N ASN A 101 -0.21 -16.79 -0.12
CA ASN A 101 -1.31 -16.53 0.80
C ASN A 101 -1.05 -15.32 1.68
N ILE A 102 -2.15 -14.83 2.24
CA ILE A 102 -2.15 -13.81 3.30
C ILE A 102 -2.83 -14.36 4.55
N ILE A 103 -2.48 -13.80 5.71
CA ILE A 103 -3.20 -14.05 6.96
C ILE A 103 -3.98 -12.81 7.35
N ILE A 104 -5.22 -13.00 7.75
CA ILE A 104 -6.07 -11.97 8.36
C ILE A 104 -6.55 -12.45 9.73
N CYS A 105 -6.90 -11.51 10.63
CA CYS A 105 -7.29 -11.81 12.01
C CYS A 105 -8.75 -11.40 12.31
N PRO A 106 -9.77 -12.15 11.82
CA PRO A 106 -11.18 -11.83 12.08
C PRO A 106 -11.56 -11.89 13.58
N PRO A 107 -12.59 -11.04 13.97
CA PRO A 107 -13.25 -10.01 13.19
C PRO A 107 -12.32 -8.84 12.91
N THR A 108 -12.19 -8.42 11.64
CA THR A 108 -11.29 -7.35 11.21
C THR A 108 -11.81 -6.66 9.95
N PHE A 109 -11.11 -5.65 9.45
CA PHE A 109 -11.48 -4.88 8.28
C PHE A 109 -11.62 -5.80 7.04
N SER A 110 -12.81 -5.77 6.43
CA SER A 110 -13.18 -6.73 5.38
C SER A 110 -12.44 -6.56 4.05
N MET A 111 -11.86 -5.37 3.81
CA MET A 111 -11.16 -5.09 2.55
C MET A 111 -9.90 -5.93 2.36
N TYR A 112 -9.26 -6.40 3.43
CA TYR A 112 -8.13 -7.36 3.31
C TYR A 112 -8.57 -8.63 2.57
N GLU A 113 -9.68 -9.24 3.01
CA GLU A 113 -10.24 -10.44 2.40
C GLU A 113 -10.74 -10.16 0.98
N HIS A 114 -11.43 -9.04 0.78
CA HIS A 114 -12.00 -8.67 -0.52
C HIS A 114 -10.90 -8.48 -1.57
N SER A 115 -9.90 -7.68 -1.27
CA SER A 115 -8.78 -7.41 -2.19
C SER A 115 -7.99 -8.68 -2.51
N ALA A 116 -7.74 -9.54 -1.51
CA ALA A 116 -7.03 -10.80 -1.75
C ALA A 116 -7.83 -11.73 -2.69
N LYS A 117 -9.14 -11.84 -2.51
CA LYS A 117 -10.02 -12.64 -3.40
C LYS A 117 -9.99 -12.15 -4.85
N ILE A 118 -10.08 -10.84 -5.07
CA ILE A 118 -10.01 -10.25 -6.41
C ILE A 118 -8.70 -10.62 -7.11
N HIS A 119 -7.60 -10.72 -6.35
CA HIS A 119 -6.28 -11.00 -6.88
C HIS A 119 -5.93 -12.50 -6.90
N GLY A 120 -6.87 -13.39 -6.57
CA GLY A 120 -6.64 -14.83 -6.55
C GLY A 120 -5.62 -15.28 -5.50
N ILE A 121 -5.54 -14.56 -4.36
CA ILE A 121 -4.62 -14.88 -3.26
C ILE A 121 -5.38 -15.70 -2.21
N GLU A 122 -4.77 -16.81 -1.75
CA GLU A 122 -5.31 -17.63 -0.68
C GLU A 122 -5.38 -16.82 0.62
N ILE A 123 -6.49 -17.00 1.35
CA ILE A 123 -6.73 -16.28 2.61
C ILE A 123 -6.77 -17.28 3.75
N ARG A 124 -5.89 -17.11 4.72
CA ARG A 124 -5.87 -17.87 5.96
C ARG A 124 -6.37 -17.03 7.11
N LYS A 125 -7.27 -17.58 7.90
CA LYS A 125 -7.92 -16.87 9.00
C LYS A 125 -7.35 -17.34 10.33
N ALA A 126 -6.66 -16.43 11.03
CA ALA A 126 -6.23 -16.59 12.42
C ALA A 126 -7.12 -15.71 13.31
N ASN A 127 -8.29 -16.23 13.70
CA ASN A 127 -9.30 -15.47 14.44
C ASN A 127 -8.71 -14.86 15.72
N LEU A 128 -9.14 -13.64 16.06
CA LEU A 128 -8.85 -13.02 17.34
C LEU A 128 -9.41 -13.87 18.49
N LYS A 129 -8.77 -13.79 19.65
CA LYS A 129 -9.26 -14.42 20.88
C LYS A 129 -10.57 -13.77 21.33
N LYS A 130 -11.28 -14.37 22.31
CA LYS A 130 -12.54 -13.86 22.84
C LYS A 130 -12.45 -12.42 23.39
N ASN A 131 -11.29 -12.00 23.85
CA ASN A 131 -10.99 -10.65 24.31
C ASN A 131 -10.44 -9.73 23.19
N PHE A 132 -10.56 -10.13 21.95
CA PHE A 132 -10.05 -9.44 20.75
C PHE A 132 -8.54 -9.24 20.69
N SER A 133 -7.75 -9.93 21.52
CA SER A 133 -6.29 -9.94 21.36
C SER A 133 -5.87 -10.89 20.23
N LEU A 134 -4.66 -10.65 19.66
CA LEU A 134 -4.08 -11.55 18.66
C LEU A 134 -3.81 -12.94 19.25
N ASP A 135 -4.08 -13.97 18.47
CA ASP A 135 -3.58 -15.31 18.73
C ASP A 135 -2.32 -15.57 17.93
N LYS A 136 -1.17 -15.25 18.53
CA LYS A 136 0.15 -15.40 17.88
C LYS A 136 0.42 -16.84 17.47
N ASN A 137 0.04 -17.81 18.32
CA ASN A 137 0.26 -19.23 18.03
C ASN A 137 -0.54 -19.66 16.81
N LEU A 138 -1.78 -19.21 16.71
CA LEU A 138 -2.62 -19.51 15.55
C LEU A 138 -2.10 -18.82 14.27
N ILE A 139 -1.58 -17.59 14.38
CA ILE A 139 -0.93 -16.94 13.23
C ILE A 139 0.26 -17.75 12.76
N LEU A 140 1.13 -18.19 13.68
CA LEU A 140 2.30 -19.01 13.34
C LEU A 140 1.90 -20.35 12.74
N GLU A 141 0.92 -21.03 13.30
CA GLU A 141 0.37 -22.29 12.77
C GLU A 141 -0.15 -22.17 11.34
N LYS A 142 -0.78 -21.00 11.02
CA LYS A 142 -1.33 -20.72 9.68
C LYS A 142 -0.29 -20.21 8.69
N SER A 143 0.92 -19.89 9.14
CA SER A 143 1.99 -19.37 8.29
C SER A 143 2.80 -20.49 7.65
N ASP A 144 3.23 -20.29 6.40
CA ASP A 144 4.18 -21.13 5.68
C ASP A 144 5.08 -20.28 4.76
N GLU A 145 5.90 -20.92 3.94
CA GLU A 145 6.81 -20.26 2.99
C GLU A 145 6.10 -19.39 1.92
N ASN A 146 4.83 -19.68 1.67
CA ASN A 146 4.00 -18.93 0.72
C ASN A 146 3.24 -17.78 1.41
N THR A 147 3.34 -17.64 2.73
CA THR A 147 2.73 -16.52 3.46
C THR A 147 3.55 -15.26 3.24
N LYS A 148 2.97 -14.26 2.56
CA LYS A 148 3.67 -13.01 2.21
C LYS A 148 3.27 -11.84 3.09
N ILE A 149 2.02 -11.82 3.56
CA ILE A 149 1.47 -10.69 4.31
C ILE A 149 0.62 -11.20 5.46
N ILE A 150 0.78 -10.55 6.62
CA ILE A 150 -0.13 -10.67 7.76
C ILE A 150 -0.75 -9.29 7.99
N PHE A 151 -2.07 -9.18 7.76
CA PHE A 151 -2.79 -7.94 8.02
C PHE A 151 -3.27 -7.87 9.46
N ILE A 152 -2.78 -6.87 10.19
CA ILE A 152 -3.16 -6.56 11.57
C ILE A 152 -3.76 -5.16 11.60
N CYS A 153 -5.05 -5.06 11.94
CA CYS A 153 -5.77 -3.79 12.05
C CYS A 153 -5.64 -3.24 13.47
N SER A 154 -5.09 -2.01 13.63
CA SER A 154 -4.95 -1.38 14.94
C SER A 154 -5.03 0.15 14.81
N PRO A 155 -6.01 0.82 15.42
CA PRO A 155 -7.18 0.26 16.12
C PRO A 155 -7.98 -0.68 15.22
N ASN A 156 -8.46 -1.82 15.78
CA ASN A 156 -9.18 -2.81 14.96
C ASN A 156 -10.59 -2.32 14.60
N ASN A 157 -10.98 -2.54 13.37
CA ASN A 157 -12.35 -2.35 12.88
C ASN A 157 -13.03 -3.74 12.73
N PRO A 158 -14.18 -4.04 13.42
CA PRO A 158 -15.05 -3.07 14.12
C PRO A 158 -14.87 -2.99 15.63
N THR A 159 -13.92 -3.71 16.24
CA THR A 159 -13.88 -3.92 17.69
C THR A 159 -13.26 -2.75 18.48
N GLY A 160 -12.53 -1.85 17.80
CA GLY A 160 -11.95 -0.64 18.39
C GLY A 160 -10.75 -0.84 19.31
N ASN A 161 -10.32 -2.07 19.55
CA ASN A 161 -9.18 -2.35 20.44
C ASN A 161 -7.84 -2.05 19.74
N LEU A 162 -6.87 -1.64 20.54
CA LEU A 162 -5.48 -1.49 20.13
C LEU A 162 -4.75 -2.84 20.28
N ILE A 163 -3.88 -3.12 19.33
CA ILE A 163 -2.92 -4.22 19.45
C ILE A 163 -1.69 -3.69 20.16
N LYS A 164 -1.19 -4.42 21.16
CA LYS A 164 -0.02 -4.03 21.93
C LYS A 164 1.25 -4.15 21.07
N ILE A 165 2.23 -3.24 21.28
CA ILE A 165 3.50 -3.23 20.51
C ILE A 165 4.23 -4.57 20.65
N GLU A 166 4.22 -5.20 21.81
CA GLU A 166 4.79 -6.51 22.08
C GLU A 166 4.17 -7.65 21.24
N ASP A 167 2.96 -7.43 20.72
CA ASP A 167 2.27 -8.39 19.88
C ASP A 167 2.70 -8.30 18.39
N TYR A 168 3.36 -7.23 17.97
CA TYR A 168 3.96 -7.11 16.64
C TYR A 168 5.29 -7.89 16.50
N ASN A 169 5.91 -8.32 17.60
CA ASN A 169 7.09 -9.18 17.58
C ASN A 169 6.69 -10.63 17.26
N LEU A 170 5.98 -10.82 16.15
CA LEU A 170 5.89 -12.09 15.48
C LEU A 170 7.29 -12.37 14.93
N ALA A 171 7.90 -13.49 15.36
CA ALA A 171 9.24 -13.85 14.92
C ALA A 171 9.36 -13.70 13.40
N TYR A 172 10.42 -13.06 12.94
CA TYR A 172 10.71 -12.92 11.51
C TYR A 172 10.86 -14.30 10.92
N PHE A 173 10.03 -14.62 9.92
CA PHE A 173 10.14 -15.82 9.10
C PHE A 173 11.18 -15.65 8.00
#